data_4298809b34b7717e1ea73bea61ba3356
#
_entry.id   4298809b34b7717e1ea73bea61ba3356
#
_cell.length_a   1.000
_cell.length_b   1.000
_cell.length_c   1.000
_cell.angle_alpha   90.00
_cell.angle_beta   90.00
_cell.angle_gamma   90.00
#
_symmetry.space_group_name_H-M   'P 1'
#
loop_
_entity.id
_entity.type
_entity.pdbx_description
1 polymer ?
#
loop_
_entity_poly.entity_id
_entity_poly.type
_entity_poly.pdbx_seq_one_letter_code
_entity_poly.pdbx_strand_id
1 'polypeptide(L)'
;DLHSFPTRRSSDLRGFSIQDAEDFNEFLQNKDGKWDYIDEDLMGLSHCESCVTIYLPEDAQGAETLQMVQELLKRKKAADTEGKFGRLEAVLTGVKEEDWANNWKQYFKPFPVGEKLYIRPSWEHDEPEAGRTVLEIDPESSFGTGQHHTTRLCLELMESEAAGSKMLDMGCGSGILFIGGMLLGAKEVFAVDIEENAVRIAKKNAAENHLPEEKYTVRCGNVLSDEALRAEIGSGYDLITANIVADVLKAMAPLFPQFLKKTGTLIISGIIVERKDEVIAAMEAQGFVVTDCREKEGWAAVKLKQAE
;
A
#
# COMPACT_ATOMS: atom_id res chain seq x y z
N ASP A 1 -14.08 0.07 31.47
CA ASP A 1 -13.68 -1.30 31.84
C ASP A 1 -14.13 -2.31 30.75
N LEU A 2 -13.46 -2.29 29.62
CA LEU A 2 -13.65 -3.25 28.51
C LEU A 2 -13.01 -4.63 28.78
N HIS A 3 -12.56 -4.88 30.01
CA HIS A 3 -11.84 -6.10 30.38
C HIS A 3 -12.73 -7.23 30.94
N SER A 4 -14.04 -7.20 30.78
CA SER A 4 -14.95 -8.22 31.32
C SER A 4 -15.59 -9.16 30.30
N PHE A 5 -14.98 -9.34 29.12
CA PHE A 5 -15.34 -10.49 28.29
C PHE A 5 -14.63 -11.72 28.84
N PRO A 6 -15.38 -12.81 29.16
CA PRO A 6 -14.75 -14.03 29.62
C PRO A 6 -13.78 -14.51 28.54
N THR A 7 -12.53 -14.65 28.92
CA THR A 7 -11.44 -15.21 28.10
C THR A 7 -11.74 -16.67 27.77
N ARG A 8 -12.62 -16.93 26.83
CA ARG A 8 -12.68 -18.18 26.10
C ARG A 8 -11.97 -17.97 24.79
N ARG A 9 -11.04 -18.87 24.51
CA ARG A 9 -10.08 -18.98 23.42
C ARG A 9 -10.45 -18.17 22.17
N SER A 10 -9.53 -17.34 21.73
CA SER A 10 -9.56 -16.55 20.48
C SER A 10 -9.72 -17.36 19.18
N SER A 11 -10.04 -18.65 19.28
CA SER A 11 -10.25 -19.58 18.16
C SER A 11 -11.66 -19.53 17.56
N ASP A 12 -12.61 -18.90 18.24
CA ASP A 12 -14.03 -18.97 17.86
C ASP A 12 -14.51 -17.74 17.07
N LEU A 13 -13.72 -16.67 17.04
CA LEU A 13 -13.98 -15.48 16.25
C LEU A 13 -12.97 -15.39 15.11
N ARG A 14 -13.43 -15.35 13.86
CA ARG A 14 -12.57 -15.17 12.67
C ARG A 14 -12.03 -13.74 12.54
N GLY A 15 -12.51 -12.83 13.36
CA GLY A 15 -12.09 -11.43 13.42
C GLY A 15 -13.19 -10.54 13.99
N PHE A 16 -12.80 -9.32 14.33
CA PHE A 16 -13.75 -8.26 14.69
C PHE A 16 -13.22 -6.92 14.17
N SER A 17 -14.13 -5.97 13.94
CA SER A 17 -13.78 -4.57 13.68
C SER A 17 -14.58 -3.67 14.60
N ILE A 18 -13.95 -2.56 15.00
CA ILE A 18 -14.60 -1.50 15.79
C ILE A 18 -14.61 -0.25 14.91
N GLN A 19 -15.79 0.38 14.83
CA GLN A 19 -15.94 1.70 14.24
C GLN A 19 -16.40 2.63 15.36
N ASP A 20 -15.62 3.67 15.61
CA ASP A 20 -15.92 4.66 16.63
C ASP A 20 -15.51 6.05 16.15
N ALA A 21 -16.42 7.00 16.21
CA ALA A 21 -16.18 8.37 15.73
C ALA A 21 -15.16 9.10 16.62
N GLU A 22 -15.10 8.81 17.91
CA GLU A 22 -14.17 9.45 18.85
C GLU A 22 -12.74 8.97 18.58
N ASP A 23 -12.54 7.64 18.45
CA ASP A 23 -11.26 7.05 18.06
C ASP A 23 -10.78 7.54 16.70
N PHE A 24 -11.69 7.66 15.72
CA PHE A 24 -11.35 8.18 14.40
C PHE A 24 -10.97 9.67 14.44
N ASN A 25 -11.68 10.49 15.21
CA ASN A 25 -11.34 11.90 15.37
C ASN A 25 -10.03 12.10 16.15
N GLU A 26 -9.72 11.24 17.15
CA GLU A 26 -8.43 11.23 17.82
C GLU A 26 -7.31 10.85 16.84
N PHE A 27 -7.53 9.84 15.99
CA PHE A 27 -6.61 9.46 14.92
C PHE A 27 -6.37 10.63 13.95
N LEU A 28 -7.41 11.39 13.56
CA LEU A 28 -7.28 12.56 12.70
C LEU A 28 -6.43 13.68 13.32
N GLN A 29 -6.48 13.84 14.64
CA GLN A 29 -5.71 14.86 15.37
C GLN A 29 -4.25 14.43 15.59
N ASN A 30 -3.97 13.14 15.64
CA ASN A 30 -2.65 12.60 15.96
C ASN A 30 -1.87 12.29 14.67
N LYS A 31 -1.20 13.34 14.14
CA LYS A 31 -0.43 13.26 12.88
C LYS A 31 1.00 12.72 13.03
N ASP A 32 1.33 11.91 14.02
CA ASP A 32 2.70 11.40 14.31
C ASP A 32 3.46 10.77 13.12
N GLY A 33 3.34 11.36 11.92
CA GLY A 33 4.02 10.93 10.68
C GLY A 33 3.52 9.60 10.10
N LYS A 34 2.37 9.12 10.55
CA LYS A 34 1.84 7.81 10.13
C LYS A 34 0.98 7.88 8.87
N TRP A 35 0.48 9.05 8.52
CA TRP A 35 -0.34 9.25 7.32
C TRP A 35 -0.28 10.72 6.86
N ASP A 36 -0.32 10.92 5.54
CA ASP A 36 -0.30 12.23 4.89
C ASP A 36 -1.63 12.57 4.22
N TYR A 37 -2.45 11.55 3.95
CA TYR A 37 -3.73 11.67 3.26
C TYR A 37 -4.74 10.69 3.83
N ILE A 38 -6.00 11.11 3.90
CA ILE A 38 -7.17 10.27 4.22
C ILE A 38 -8.17 10.43 3.10
N ASP A 39 -8.66 9.30 2.59
CA ASP A 39 -9.69 9.26 1.56
C ASP A 39 -10.96 9.97 2.05
N GLU A 40 -11.59 10.77 1.19
CA GLU A 40 -12.82 11.49 1.51
C GLU A 40 -13.95 10.54 1.93
N ASP A 41 -13.99 9.33 1.37
CA ASP A 41 -14.97 8.30 1.73
C ASP A 41 -14.85 7.86 3.20
N LEU A 42 -13.65 7.94 3.80
CA LEU A 42 -13.44 7.61 5.21
C LEU A 42 -13.88 8.74 6.16
N MET A 43 -14.05 9.96 5.67
CA MET A 43 -14.46 11.10 6.50
C MET A 43 -15.87 10.92 7.11
N GLY A 44 -16.70 10.06 6.52
CA GLY A 44 -17.97 9.63 7.10
C GLY A 44 -17.84 8.98 8.48
N LEU A 45 -16.68 8.38 8.79
CA LEU A 45 -16.41 7.77 10.09
C LEU A 45 -16.30 8.78 11.24
N SER A 46 -16.02 10.05 10.95
CA SER A 46 -15.96 11.12 11.96
C SER A 46 -17.30 11.40 12.66
N HIS A 47 -18.40 10.90 12.09
CA HIS A 47 -19.77 11.06 12.59
C HIS A 47 -20.53 9.73 12.64
N CYS A 48 -19.85 8.60 12.51
CA CYS A 48 -20.49 7.29 12.57
C CYS A 48 -20.97 6.97 13.98
N GLU A 49 -21.98 6.14 14.08
CA GLU A 49 -22.38 5.54 15.36
C GLU A 49 -21.35 4.45 15.73
N SER A 50 -20.94 4.42 17.01
CA SER A 50 -20.02 3.40 17.49
C SER A 50 -20.60 2.01 17.30
N CYS A 51 -19.91 1.14 16.58
CA CYS A 51 -20.33 -0.23 16.37
C CYS A 51 -19.17 -1.22 16.42
N VAL A 52 -19.48 -2.44 16.83
CA VAL A 52 -18.56 -3.57 16.81
C VAL A 52 -19.11 -4.64 15.88
N THR A 53 -18.37 -4.95 14.82
CA THR A 53 -18.71 -6.04 13.90
C THR A 53 -17.90 -7.27 14.26
N ILE A 54 -18.56 -8.40 14.46
CA ILE A 54 -17.93 -9.69 14.68
C ILE A 54 -18.29 -10.64 13.54
N TYR A 55 -17.34 -11.45 13.10
CA TYR A 55 -17.52 -12.41 12.02
C TYR A 55 -17.62 -13.83 12.62
N LEU A 56 -18.73 -14.48 12.37
CA LEU A 56 -19.01 -15.82 12.85
C LEU A 56 -19.14 -16.79 11.67
N PRO A 57 -18.64 -18.03 11.79
CA PRO A 57 -18.85 -19.04 10.75
C PRO A 57 -20.34 -19.41 10.65
N GLU A 58 -20.81 -19.79 9.45
CA GLU A 58 -22.17 -20.27 9.20
C GLU A 58 -22.26 -21.78 9.49
N ASP A 59 -22.03 -22.15 10.76
CA ASP A 59 -22.09 -23.51 11.27
C ASP A 59 -22.74 -23.56 12.68
N ALA A 60 -22.79 -24.73 13.25
CA ALA A 60 -23.38 -24.92 14.58
C ALA A 60 -22.68 -24.11 15.67
N GLN A 61 -21.36 -23.95 15.59
CA GLN A 61 -20.56 -23.19 16.55
C GLN A 61 -20.82 -21.70 16.43
N GLY A 62 -20.92 -21.17 15.19
CA GLY A 62 -21.28 -19.78 14.95
C GLY A 62 -22.69 -19.45 15.42
N ALA A 63 -23.65 -20.36 15.22
CA ALA A 63 -25.02 -20.21 15.73
C ALA A 63 -25.06 -20.16 17.26
N GLU A 64 -24.30 -21.01 17.95
CA GLU A 64 -24.21 -21.04 19.42
C GLU A 64 -23.56 -19.74 19.94
N THR A 65 -22.48 -19.27 19.28
CA THR A 65 -21.82 -18.02 19.64
C THR A 65 -22.74 -16.82 19.43
N LEU A 66 -23.49 -16.77 18.33
CA LEU A 66 -24.47 -15.73 18.06
C LEU A 66 -25.55 -15.66 19.17
N GLN A 67 -26.08 -16.81 19.56
CA GLN A 67 -27.08 -16.89 20.63
C GLN A 67 -26.51 -16.38 21.97
N MET A 68 -25.27 -16.72 22.29
CA MET A 68 -24.57 -16.23 23.47
C MET A 68 -24.40 -14.71 23.45
N VAL A 69 -23.96 -14.14 22.31
CA VAL A 69 -23.79 -12.68 22.14
C VAL A 69 -25.14 -11.97 22.33
N GLN A 70 -26.19 -12.44 21.68
CA GLN A 70 -27.52 -11.85 21.82
C GLN A 70 -28.04 -11.88 23.26
N GLU A 71 -27.82 -12.95 23.99
CA GLU A 71 -28.21 -13.04 25.40
C GLU A 71 -27.41 -12.09 26.30
N LEU A 72 -26.08 -11.93 26.03
CA LEU A 72 -25.24 -10.97 26.73
C LEU A 72 -25.67 -9.54 26.48
N LEU A 73 -26.02 -9.18 25.22
CA LEU A 73 -26.54 -7.86 24.89
C LEU A 73 -27.85 -7.56 25.60
N LYS A 74 -28.80 -8.52 25.65
CA LYS A 74 -30.05 -8.39 26.39
C LYS A 74 -29.81 -8.11 27.86
N ARG A 75 -28.88 -8.85 28.49
CA ARG A 75 -28.53 -8.66 29.91
C ARG A 75 -27.88 -7.30 30.15
N LYS A 76 -26.96 -6.88 29.28
CA LYS A 76 -26.34 -5.56 29.38
C LYS A 76 -27.36 -4.45 29.20
N LYS A 77 -28.24 -4.55 28.20
CA LYS A 77 -29.33 -3.59 27.98
C LYS A 77 -30.27 -3.47 29.18
N ALA A 78 -30.63 -4.59 29.82
CA ALA A 78 -31.47 -4.62 31.02
C ALA A 78 -30.77 -4.02 32.25
N ALA A 79 -29.45 -4.09 32.34
CA ALA A 79 -28.65 -3.52 33.42
C ALA A 79 -28.28 -2.03 33.19
N ASP A 80 -28.40 -1.52 31.97
CA ASP A 80 -28.09 -0.15 31.62
C ASP A 80 -29.26 0.79 31.91
N THR A 81 -29.49 1.07 33.16
CA THR A 81 -30.59 1.94 33.63
C THR A 81 -30.38 3.41 33.30
N GLU A 82 -29.13 3.81 32.96
CA GLU A 82 -28.74 5.16 32.65
C GLU A 82 -28.54 5.42 31.12
N GLY A 83 -28.69 4.37 30.30
CA GLY A 83 -28.55 4.47 28.85
C GLY A 83 -27.13 4.78 28.35
N LYS A 84 -26.11 4.38 29.14
CA LYS A 84 -24.70 4.72 28.87
C LYS A 84 -24.10 3.95 27.68
N PHE A 85 -24.66 2.78 27.35
CA PHE A 85 -24.11 1.89 26.33
C PHE A 85 -24.81 1.99 24.98
N GLY A 86 -25.61 3.03 24.74
CA GLY A 86 -26.32 3.23 23.49
C GLY A 86 -27.43 2.20 23.22
N ARG A 87 -27.69 1.90 21.95
CA ARG A 87 -28.83 1.04 21.56
C ARG A 87 -28.66 -0.42 21.98
N LEU A 88 -27.44 -0.93 22.07
CA LEU A 88 -27.11 -2.34 22.32
C LEU A 88 -27.96 -3.29 21.47
N GLU A 89 -28.01 -3.06 20.16
CA GLU A 89 -28.77 -3.84 19.19
C GLU A 89 -27.80 -4.65 18.34
N ALA A 90 -28.12 -5.92 18.11
CA ALA A 90 -27.40 -6.76 17.16
C ALA A 90 -28.15 -6.78 15.82
N VAL A 91 -27.47 -6.41 14.76
CA VAL A 91 -27.92 -6.56 13.38
C VAL A 91 -27.19 -7.73 12.77
N LEU A 92 -27.91 -8.74 12.30
CA LEU A 92 -27.34 -9.90 11.62
C LEU A 92 -27.35 -9.64 10.12
N THR A 93 -26.17 -9.71 9.51
CA THR A 93 -26.01 -9.61 8.07
C THR A 93 -25.26 -10.85 7.57
N GLY A 94 -25.84 -11.60 6.66
CA GLY A 94 -25.14 -12.69 6.00
C GLY A 94 -24.13 -12.11 5.00
N VAL A 95 -22.85 -12.39 5.22
CA VAL A 95 -21.77 -12.03 4.30
C VAL A 95 -21.12 -13.33 3.85
N LYS A 96 -21.17 -13.62 2.54
CA LYS A 96 -20.37 -14.70 2.01
C LYS A 96 -18.92 -14.26 1.99
N GLU A 97 -18.03 -15.09 2.52
CA GLU A 97 -16.58 -14.82 2.53
C GLU A 97 -16.04 -14.53 1.13
N GLU A 98 -16.58 -15.19 0.12
CA GLU A 98 -16.28 -14.98 -1.29
C GLU A 98 -16.72 -13.60 -1.81
N ASP A 99 -17.87 -13.09 -1.35
CA ASP A 99 -18.41 -11.79 -1.77
C ASP A 99 -17.60 -10.64 -1.16
N TRP A 100 -17.12 -10.78 0.06
CA TRP A 100 -16.31 -9.76 0.72
C TRP A 100 -14.88 -9.74 0.18
N ALA A 101 -14.25 -10.91 0.06
CA ALA A 101 -12.86 -11.02 -0.39
C ALA A 101 -12.66 -10.59 -1.86
N ASN A 102 -13.70 -10.64 -2.70
CA ASN A 102 -13.60 -10.40 -4.14
C ASN A 102 -14.42 -9.20 -4.63
N ASN A 103 -15.24 -8.57 -3.80
CA ASN A 103 -16.15 -7.52 -4.24
C ASN A 103 -15.42 -6.28 -4.81
N TRP A 104 -14.22 -5.96 -4.31
CA TRP A 104 -13.38 -4.89 -4.82
C TRP A 104 -12.82 -5.18 -6.24
N LYS A 105 -12.67 -6.46 -6.62
CA LYS A 105 -12.13 -6.87 -7.94
C LYS A 105 -12.99 -6.39 -9.10
N GLN A 106 -14.31 -6.27 -8.92
CA GLN A 106 -15.21 -5.76 -9.97
C GLN A 106 -14.96 -4.30 -10.34
N TYR A 107 -14.36 -3.52 -9.43
CA TYR A 107 -14.04 -2.11 -9.64
C TYR A 107 -12.63 -1.90 -10.21
N PHE A 108 -11.78 -2.93 -10.14
CA PHE A 108 -10.44 -2.85 -10.68
C PHE A 108 -10.46 -3.29 -12.16
N LYS A 109 -10.61 -2.32 -13.06
CA LYS A 109 -10.63 -2.54 -14.52
C LYS A 109 -9.28 -2.23 -15.12
N PRO A 110 -8.90 -2.89 -16.24
CA PRO A 110 -7.68 -2.58 -16.97
C PRO A 110 -7.64 -1.14 -17.47
N PHE A 111 -6.45 -0.54 -17.49
CA PHE A 111 -6.26 0.83 -17.96
C PHE A 111 -4.84 1.07 -18.48
N PRO A 112 -4.65 2.02 -19.43
CA PRO A 112 -3.34 2.42 -19.89
C PRO A 112 -2.63 3.34 -18.90
N VAL A 113 -1.29 3.22 -18.82
CA VAL A 113 -0.41 4.14 -18.10
C VAL A 113 0.71 4.56 -19.03
N GLY A 114 0.98 5.87 -19.10
CA GLY A 114 1.93 6.42 -20.04
C GLY A 114 1.64 6.03 -21.49
N GLU A 115 2.69 5.79 -22.26
CA GLU A 115 2.60 5.39 -23.66
C GLU A 115 2.81 3.88 -23.87
N LYS A 116 3.53 3.21 -22.96
CA LYS A 116 4.02 1.84 -23.17
C LYS A 116 3.34 0.77 -22.33
N LEU A 117 2.75 1.10 -21.20
CA LEU A 117 2.19 0.12 -20.27
C LEU A 117 0.66 0.06 -20.33
N TYR A 118 0.14 -1.13 -20.04
CA TYR A 118 -1.27 -1.41 -19.83
C TYR A 118 -1.41 -2.24 -18.56
N ILE A 119 -1.96 -1.65 -17.51
CA ILE A 119 -2.15 -2.33 -16.23
C ILE A 119 -3.41 -3.17 -16.32
N ARG A 120 -3.29 -4.44 -16.02
CA ARG A 120 -4.40 -5.40 -16.06
C ARG A 120 -4.41 -6.24 -14.78
N PRO A 121 -5.55 -6.29 -14.05
CA PRO A 121 -5.69 -7.28 -12.98
C PRO A 121 -5.59 -8.69 -13.53
N SER A 122 -5.02 -9.61 -12.76
CA SER A 122 -4.77 -11.01 -13.21
C SER A 122 -6.04 -11.80 -13.59
N TRP A 123 -7.22 -11.36 -13.15
CA TRP A 123 -8.53 -11.96 -13.47
C TRP A 123 -9.25 -11.34 -14.69
N GLU A 124 -8.70 -10.28 -15.27
CA GLU A 124 -9.21 -9.68 -16.51
C GLU A 124 -8.37 -10.15 -17.71
N HIS A 125 -8.99 -10.23 -18.90
CA HIS A 125 -8.34 -10.75 -20.09
C HIS A 125 -8.43 -9.80 -21.29
N ASP A 126 -8.76 -8.52 -21.02
CA ASP A 126 -8.83 -7.50 -22.06
C ASP A 126 -7.46 -7.27 -22.71
N GLU A 127 -7.45 -7.19 -24.02
CA GLU A 127 -6.24 -6.92 -24.80
C GLU A 127 -6.00 -5.42 -24.90
N PRO A 128 -4.75 -4.96 -24.72
CA PRO A 128 -4.41 -3.54 -24.84
C PRO A 128 -4.47 -3.07 -26.30
N GLU A 129 -4.51 -1.76 -26.47
CA GLU A 129 -4.21 -1.14 -27.76
C GLU A 129 -2.82 -1.56 -28.25
N ALA A 130 -2.66 -1.64 -29.59
CA ALA A 130 -1.42 -2.08 -30.20
C ALA A 130 -0.21 -1.25 -29.73
N GLY A 131 0.86 -1.93 -29.34
CA GLY A 131 2.13 -1.32 -28.92
C GLY A 131 2.31 -1.16 -27.41
N ARG A 132 1.31 -1.51 -26.59
CA ARG A 132 1.46 -1.50 -25.13
C ARG A 132 1.85 -2.86 -24.57
N THR A 133 2.69 -2.85 -23.56
CA THR A 133 3.06 -4.06 -22.81
C THR A 133 2.12 -4.22 -21.63
N VAL A 134 1.53 -5.40 -21.49
CA VAL A 134 0.65 -5.73 -20.37
C VAL A 134 1.49 -5.94 -19.12
N LEU A 135 1.11 -5.29 -18.02
CA LEU A 135 1.57 -5.54 -16.67
C LEU A 135 0.40 -6.13 -15.89
N GLU A 136 0.48 -7.41 -15.57
CA GLU A 136 -0.52 -8.08 -14.75
C GLU A 136 -0.25 -7.83 -13.27
N ILE A 137 -1.31 -7.52 -12.51
CA ILE A 137 -1.18 -7.22 -11.09
C ILE A 137 -2.36 -7.79 -10.29
N ASP A 138 -2.05 -8.48 -9.20
CA ASP A 138 -2.97 -8.83 -8.13
C ASP A 138 -2.40 -8.26 -6.83
N PRO A 139 -2.84 -7.09 -6.40
CA PRO A 139 -2.27 -6.43 -5.21
C PRO A 139 -2.67 -7.13 -3.91
N GLU A 140 -3.70 -7.98 -3.92
CA GLU A 140 -4.27 -8.58 -2.70
C GLU A 140 -4.52 -7.50 -1.62
N SER A 141 -3.81 -7.59 -0.47
CA SER A 141 -3.86 -6.62 0.62
C SER A 141 -2.67 -5.64 0.64
N SER A 142 -1.82 -5.65 -0.40
CA SER A 142 -0.67 -4.74 -0.50
C SER A 142 -1.02 -3.48 -1.29
N PHE A 143 -0.31 -2.38 -1.00
CA PHE A 143 -0.40 -1.15 -1.79
C PHE A 143 0.18 -1.35 -3.20
N GLY A 144 -0.36 -0.62 -4.20
CA GLY A 144 0.18 -0.63 -5.56
C GLY A 144 -0.72 -1.36 -6.57
N THR A 145 -2.01 -0.98 -6.66
CA THR A 145 -2.92 -1.43 -7.72
C THR A 145 -2.61 -0.82 -9.08
N GLY A 146 -1.81 0.25 -9.10
CA GLY A 146 -1.61 1.07 -10.29
C GLY A 146 -2.71 2.12 -10.52
N GLN A 147 -3.84 2.04 -9.82
CA GLN A 147 -4.92 3.04 -9.96
C GLN A 147 -4.57 4.35 -9.28
N HIS A 148 -3.82 4.31 -8.18
CA HIS A 148 -3.41 5.51 -7.45
C HIS A 148 -2.50 6.40 -8.30
N HIS A 149 -2.71 7.71 -8.21
CA HIS A 149 -2.00 8.69 -9.04
C HIS A 149 -0.50 8.65 -8.85
N THR A 150 -0.01 8.42 -7.63
CA THR A 150 1.43 8.30 -7.34
C THR A 150 2.10 7.18 -8.13
N THR A 151 1.45 6.01 -8.19
CA THR A 151 1.96 4.86 -8.94
C THR A 151 1.98 5.13 -10.44
N ARG A 152 0.90 5.74 -10.97
CA ARG A 152 0.84 6.13 -12.39
C ARG A 152 1.94 7.10 -12.76
N LEU A 153 2.13 8.15 -11.97
CA LEU A 153 3.17 9.16 -12.22
C LEU A 153 4.58 8.54 -12.18
N CYS A 154 4.86 7.60 -11.25
CA CYS A 154 6.13 6.87 -11.24
C CYS A 154 6.33 6.06 -12.52
N LEU A 155 5.35 5.26 -12.92
CA LEU A 155 5.42 4.43 -14.13
C LEU A 155 5.64 5.28 -15.38
N GLU A 156 4.93 6.41 -15.51
CA GLU A 156 5.11 7.36 -16.62
C GLU A 156 6.52 7.96 -16.66
N LEU A 157 7.07 8.34 -15.50
CA LEU A 157 8.44 8.90 -15.42
C LEU A 157 9.52 7.84 -15.71
N MET A 158 9.24 6.57 -15.41
CA MET A 158 10.15 5.44 -15.64
C MET A 158 10.28 5.06 -17.12
N GLU A 159 9.31 5.35 -17.97
CA GLU A 159 9.28 4.88 -19.37
C GLU A 159 10.50 5.27 -20.19
N SER A 160 11.13 6.40 -19.86
CA SER A 160 12.37 6.86 -20.53
C SER A 160 13.65 6.37 -19.86
N GLU A 161 13.58 5.89 -18.62
CA GLU A 161 14.74 5.60 -17.77
C GLU A 161 15.00 4.10 -17.60
N ALA A 162 13.96 3.25 -17.74
CA ALA A 162 14.04 1.84 -17.38
C ALA A 162 14.90 0.99 -18.34
N ALA A 163 14.82 1.28 -19.65
CA ALA A 163 15.47 0.44 -20.65
C ALA A 163 17.00 0.34 -20.45
N GLY A 164 17.47 -0.90 -20.23
CA GLY A 164 18.89 -1.18 -20.03
C GLY A 164 19.43 -0.84 -18.64
N SER A 165 18.61 -0.35 -17.72
CA SER A 165 19.01 0.06 -16.37
C SER A 165 19.24 -1.13 -15.44
N LYS A 166 20.11 -0.94 -14.45
CA LYS A 166 20.09 -1.63 -13.15
C LYS A 166 19.21 -0.81 -12.22
N MET A 167 18.13 -1.39 -11.73
CA MET A 167 17.09 -0.68 -10.99
C MET A 167 17.01 -1.11 -9.52
N LEU A 168 16.70 -0.15 -8.65
CA LEU A 168 16.38 -0.38 -7.24
C LEU A 168 14.99 0.18 -6.95
N ASP A 169 14.11 -0.65 -6.38
CA ASP A 169 12.75 -0.25 -5.98
C ASP A 169 12.61 -0.30 -4.46
N MET A 170 12.42 0.86 -3.84
CA MET A 170 12.35 1.06 -2.39
C MET A 170 10.90 1.19 -1.94
N GLY A 171 10.42 0.25 -1.10
CA GLY A 171 9.02 0.15 -0.72
C GLY A 171 8.19 -0.42 -1.88
N CYS A 172 8.55 -1.62 -2.33
CA CYS A 172 8.02 -2.16 -3.58
C CYS A 172 6.52 -2.55 -3.53
N GLY A 173 5.94 -2.73 -2.34
CA GLY A 173 4.54 -3.08 -2.18
C GLY A 173 4.13 -4.31 -2.99
N SER A 174 3.17 -4.16 -3.89
CA SER A 174 2.73 -5.21 -4.83
C SER A 174 3.78 -5.61 -5.87
N GLY A 175 4.87 -4.85 -5.98
CA GLY A 175 5.91 -5.02 -6.99
C GLY A 175 5.68 -4.26 -8.29
N ILE A 176 4.62 -3.48 -8.40
CA ILE A 176 4.19 -2.87 -9.66
C ILE A 176 5.27 -2.01 -10.33
N LEU A 177 6.09 -1.27 -9.56
CA LEU A 177 7.13 -0.42 -10.13
C LEU A 177 8.29 -1.25 -10.67
N PHE A 178 8.81 -2.21 -9.88
CA PHE A 178 9.92 -3.02 -10.37
C PHE A 178 9.50 -3.95 -11.52
N ILE A 179 8.29 -4.50 -11.49
CA ILE A 179 7.74 -5.31 -12.59
C ILE A 179 7.60 -4.45 -13.85
N GLY A 180 7.02 -3.23 -13.70
CA GLY A 180 6.96 -2.25 -14.78
C GLY A 180 8.33 -1.91 -15.35
N GLY A 181 9.33 -1.70 -14.50
CA GLY A 181 10.72 -1.47 -14.88
C GLY A 181 11.30 -2.62 -15.71
N MET A 182 11.08 -3.87 -15.27
CA MET A 182 11.51 -5.07 -16.00
C MET A 182 10.84 -5.17 -17.38
N LEU A 183 9.53 -4.96 -17.44
CA LEU A 183 8.76 -5.00 -18.69
C LEU A 183 9.15 -3.86 -19.65
N LEU A 184 9.60 -2.72 -19.12
CA LEU A 184 10.16 -1.61 -19.89
C LEU A 184 11.64 -1.81 -20.29
N GLY A 185 12.24 -2.94 -19.92
CA GLY A 185 13.57 -3.34 -20.36
C GLY A 185 14.72 -3.11 -19.37
N ALA A 186 14.45 -2.97 -18.08
CA ALA A 186 15.49 -3.02 -17.06
C ALA A 186 16.24 -4.36 -17.13
N LYS A 187 17.56 -4.34 -16.91
CA LYS A 187 18.41 -5.54 -16.99
C LYS A 187 18.32 -6.40 -15.75
N GLU A 188 18.35 -5.75 -14.62
CA GLU A 188 18.25 -6.38 -13.30
C GLU A 188 17.58 -5.43 -12.31
N VAL A 189 16.87 -5.98 -11.35
CA VAL A 189 16.19 -5.21 -10.30
C VAL A 189 16.48 -5.77 -8.93
N PHE A 190 16.76 -4.89 -7.97
CA PHE A 190 16.66 -5.18 -6.55
C PHE A 190 15.44 -4.43 -6.00
N ALA A 191 14.54 -5.13 -5.33
CA ALA A 191 13.36 -4.55 -4.70
C ALA A 191 13.35 -4.86 -3.20
N VAL A 192 12.91 -3.90 -2.39
CA VAL A 192 12.86 -4.07 -0.94
C VAL A 192 11.56 -3.51 -0.39
N ASP A 193 11.01 -4.20 0.61
CA ASP A 193 9.88 -3.73 1.40
C ASP A 193 10.06 -4.10 2.86
N ILE A 194 9.48 -3.33 3.77
CA ILE A 194 9.52 -3.62 5.21
C ILE A 194 8.54 -4.72 5.61
N GLU A 195 7.52 -4.95 4.80
CA GLU A 195 6.42 -5.88 5.06
C GLU A 195 6.66 -7.24 4.37
N GLU A 196 6.72 -8.32 5.13
CA GLU A 196 6.88 -9.68 4.59
C GLU A 196 5.77 -10.05 3.59
N ASN A 197 4.54 -9.61 3.88
CA ASN A 197 3.40 -9.87 3.00
C ASN A 197 3.55 -9.15 1.64
N ALA A 198 4.05 -7.91 1.62
CA ALA A 198 4.34 -7.18 0.40
C ALA A 198 5.39 -7.93 -0.45
N VAL A 199 6.46 -8.40 0.16
CA VAL A 199 7.50 -9.21 -0.50
C VAL A 199 6.93 -10.49 -1.12
N ARG A 200 6.04 -11.19 -0.42
CA ARG A 200 5.34 -12.38 -0.92
C ARG A 200 4.50 -12.06 -2.16
N ILE A 201 3.69 -10.99 -2.07
CA ILE A 201 2.80 -10.54 -3.15
C ILE A 201 3.64 -10.08 -4.36
N ALA A 202 4.68 -9.31 -4.15
CA ALA A 202 5.59 -8.83 -5.19
C ALA A 202 6.23 -9.98 -5.99
N LYS A 203 6.68 -11.04 -5.30
CA LYS A 203 7.21 -12.24 -5.95
C LYS A 203 6.15 -13.00 -6.74
N LYS A 204 4.92 -13.12 -6.20
CA LYS A 204 3.79 -13.73 -6.90
C LYS A 204 3.49 -12.97 -8.20
N ASN A 205 3.36 -11.65 -8.12
CA ASN A 205 3.09 -10.81 -9.28
C ASN A 205 4.22 -10.86 -10.33
N ALA A 206 5.49 -10.92 -9.89
CA ALA A 206 6.61 -11.09 -10.81
C ALA A 206 6.53 -12.42 -11.59
N ALA A 207 6.13 -13.50 -10.91
CA ALA A 207 5.93 -14.81 -11.56
C ALA A 207 4.76 -14.79 -12.54
N GLU A 208 3.65 -14.13 -12.22
CA GLU A 208 2.49 -13.94 -13.12
C GLU A 208 2.87 -13.18 -14.40
N ASN A 209 3.80 -12.21 -14.29
CA ASN A 209 4.37 -11.51 -15.45
C ASN A 209 5.50 -12.28 -16.14
N HIS A 210 5.74 -13.54 -15.79
CA HIS A 210 6.76 -14.40 -16.39
C HIS A 210 8.18 -13.83 -16.36
N LEU A 211 8.48 -13.02 -15.33
CA LEU A 211 9.81 -12.43 -15.20
C LEU A 211 10.84 -13.51 -14.80
N PRO A 212 12.03 -13.51 -15.42
CA PRO A 212 13.07 -14.47 -15.09
C PRO A 212 13.62 -14.20 -13.68
N GLU A 213 13.53 -15.21 -12.80
CA GLU A 213 13.87 -15.09 -11.37
C GLU A 213 15.34 -14.65 -11.14
N GLU A 214 16.23 -15.00 -12.05
CA GLU A 214 17.65 -14.64 -11.98
C GLU A 214 17.92 -13.14 -12.24
N LYS A 215 16.91 -12.38 -12.71
CA LYS A 215 17.05 -10.97 -13.04
C LYS A 215 16.48 -10.03 -11.97
N TYR A 216 15.83 -10.56 -10.95
CA TYR A 216 15.33 -9.73 -9.87
C TYR A 216 15.59 -10.37 -8.49
N THR A 217 15.75 -9.51 -7.50
CA THR A 217 15.84 -9.89 -6.09
C THR A 217 14.83 -9.09 -5.29
N VAL A 218 14.01 -9.76 -4.47
CA VAL A 218 13.07 -9.09 -3.56
C VAL A 218 13.40 -9.49 -2.13
N ARG A 219 13.64 -8.50 -1.25
CA ARG A 219 14.00 -8.68 0.16
C ARG A 219 13.03 -7.98 1.09
N CYS A 220 12.81 -8.61 2.25
CA CYS A 220 12.14 -7.96 3.37
C CYS A 220 13.18 -7.33 4.29
N GLY A 221 12.97 -6.06 4.68
CA GLY A 221 13.81 -5.40 5.66
C GLY A 221 13.70 -3.88 5.65
N ASN A 222 14.20 -3.27 6.72
CA ASN A 222 14.19 -1.82 6.89
C ASN A 222 15.55 -1.22 6.49
N VAL A 223 15.60 -0.59 5.32
CA VAL A 223 16.83 0.02 4.78
C VAL A 223 17.41 1.11 5.70
N LEU A 224 16.57 1.78 6.50
CA LEU A 224 17.02 2.82 7.43
C LEU A 224 17.85 2.27 8.58
N SER A 225 17.54 1.06 9.08
CA SER A 225 18.16 0.48 10.27
C SER A 225 19.05 -0.73 10.00
N ASP A 226 18.91 -1.40 8.85
CA ASP A 226 19.61 -2.65 8.54
C ASP A 226 20.83 -2.41 7.64
N GLU A 227 22.02 -2.42 8.26
CA GLU A 227 23.30 -2.26 7.54
C GLU A 227 23.64 -3.46 6.66
N ALA A 228 23.28 -4.67 7.07
CA ALA A 228 23.54 -5.86 6.28
C ALA A 228 22.70 -5.85 4.99
N LEU A 229 21.45 -5.43 5.09
CA LEU A 229 20.58 -5.24 3.92
C LEU A 229 21.15 -4.17 2.97
N ARG A 230 21.62 -3.03 3.50
CA ARG A 230 22.26 -2.00 2.66
C ARG A 230 23.53 -2.53 1.95
N ALA A 231 24.31 -3.36 2.63
CA ALA A 231 25.48 -4.01 2.02
C ALA A 231 25.06 -5.02 0.92
N GLU A 232 23.96 -5.77 1.11
CA GLU A 232 23.40 -6.68 0.10
C GLU A 232 22.86 -5.90 -1.12
N ILE A 233 22.13 -4.81 -0.90
CA ILE A 233 21.66 -3.91 -1.97
C ILE A 233 22.85 -3.43 -2.81
N GLY A 234 23.94 -3.07 -2.17
CA GLY A 234 25.15 -2.59 -2.84
C GLY A 234 24.96 -1.18 -3.45
N SER A 235 25.48 -0.98 -4.66
CA SER A 235 25.47 0.34 -5.31
C SER A 235 25.45 0.24 -6.83
N GLY A 236 25.52 1.41 -7.50
CA GLY A 236 25.67 1.46 -8.94
C GLY A 236 24.37 1.27 -9.71
N TYR A 237 23.27 1.73 -9.15
CA TYR A 237 21.97 1.72 -9.80
C TYR A 237 21.86 2.87 -10.80
N ASP A 238 21.28 2.56 -11.96
CA ASP A 238 20.97 3.55 -13.00
C ASP A 238 19.64 4.24 -12.72
N LEU A 239 18.71 3.51 -12.09
CA LEU A 239 17.38 3.99 -11.74
C LEU A 239 17.02 3.55 -10.31
N ILE A 240 16.56 4.49 -9.49
CA ILE A 240 15.94 4.20 -8.19
C ILE A 240 14.51 4.72 -8.22
N THR A 241 13.56 3.91 -7.75
CA THR A 241 12.18 4.31 -7.49
C THR A 241 11.86 4.21 -6.00
N ALA A 242 11.07 5.15 -5.49
CA ALA A 242 10.55 5.12 -4.13
C ALA A 242 9.18 5.81 -4.08
N ASN A 243 8.10 5.01 -4.01
CA ASN A 243 6.74 5.51 -3.89
C ASN A 243 6.26 5.29 -2.45
N ILE A 244 6.71 6.15 -1.54
CA ILE A 244 6.51 6.03 -0.09
C ILE A 244 6.23 7.40 0.54
N VAL A 245 5.70 7.43 1.77
CA VAL A 245 5.32 8.68 2.44
C VAL A 245 6.48 9.64 2.65
N ALA A 246 6.18 10.95 2.66
CA ALA A 246 7.14 12.04 2.68
C ALA A 246 8.18 11.95 3.82
N ASP A 247 7.77 11.57 5.03
CA ASP A 247 8.71 11.48 6.18
C ASP A 247 9.73 10.37 6.02
N VAL A 248 9.33 9.24 5.43
CA VAL A 248 10.25 8.13 5.13
C VAL A 248 11.21 8.54 4.00
N LEU A 249 10.72 9.22 2.96
CA LEU A 249 11.58 9.76 1.88
C LEU A 249 12.65 10.71 2.44
N LYS A 250 12.27 11.64 3.32
CA LYS A 250 13.21 12.56 3.98
C LYS A 250 14.25 11.81 4.81
N ALA A 251 13.83 10.79 5.57
CA ALA A 251 14.74 9.95 6.34
C ALA A 251 15.70 9.14 5.45
N MET A 252 15.24 8.71 4.27
CA MET A 252 16.06 7.96 3.30
C MET A 252 16.95 8.85 2.43
N ALA A 253 16.71 10.16 2.37
CA ALA A 253 17.44 11.08 1.51
C ALA A 253 18.97 10.92 1.57
N PRO A 254 19.63 10.78 2.76
CA PRO A 254 21.08 10.56 2.85
C PRO A 254 21.58 9.23 2.28
N LEU A 255 20.70 8.25 2.06
CA LEU A 255 21.06 6.93 1.55
C LEU A 255 21.06 6.86 0.02
N PHE A 256 20.22 7.60 -0.67
CA PHE A 256 20.10 7.54 -2.13
C PHE A 256 21.42 7.77 -2.88
N PRO A 257 22.28 8.74 -2.49
CA PRO A 257 23.58 8.93 -3.17
C PRO A 257 24.52 7.72 -3.05
N GLN A 258 24.35 6.87 -2.05
CA GLN A 258 25.19 5.67 -1.85
C GLN A 258 24.84 4.56 -2.83
N PHE A 259 23.58 4.49 -3.23
CA PHE A 259 23.06 3.47 -4.14
C PHE A 259 23.13 3.90 -5.61
N LEU A 260 22.87 5.18 -5.90
CA LEU A 260 22.71 5.70 -7.23
C LEU A 260 24.06 5.99 -7.89
N LYS A 261 24.19 5.69 -9.20
CA LYS A 261 25.30 6.20 -10.02
C LYS A 261 25.24 7.71 -10.16
N LYS A 262 26.37 8.36 -10.41
CA LYS A 262 26.42 9.81 -10.70
C LYS A 262 25.51 10.25 -11.86
N THR A 263 25.36 9.38 -12.85
CA THR A 263 24.49 9.62 -14.02
C THR A 263 23.08 9.04 -13.84
N GLY A 264 22.81 8.43 -12.68
CA GLY A 264 21.56 7.72 -12.42
C GLY A 264 20.39 8.68 -12.17
N THR A 265 19.19 8.12 -12.22
CA THR A 265 17.93 8.82 -12.02
C THR A 265 17.24 8.31 -10.77
N LEU A 266 16.78 9.21 -9.91
CA LEU A 266 15.93 8.93 -8.76
C LEU A 266 14.50 9.42 -9.07
N ILE A 267 13.50 8.56 -8.91
CA ILE A 267 12.08 8.89 -9.04
C ILE A 267 11.41 8.63 -7.69
N ILE A 268 10.86 9.67 -7.10
CA ILE A 268 10.16 9.62 -5.82
C ILE A 268 8.70 10.04 -5.98
N SER A 269 7.81 9.42 -5.23
CA SER A 269 6.38 9.76 -5.15
C SER A 269 5.79 9.26 -3.81
N GLY A 270 4.45 9.26 -3.70
CA GLY A 270 3.78 9.06 -2.40
C GLY A 270 3.73 10.36 -1.60
N ILE A 271 3.82 11.49 -2.29
CA ILE A 271 3.96 12.83 -1.71
C ILE A 271 2.71 13.63 -2.07
N ILE A 272 2.00 14.14 -1.07
CA ILE A 272 0.95 15.15 -1.31
C ILE A 272 1.59 16.47 -1.74
N VAL A 273 0.90 17.22 -2.60
CA VAL A 273 1.45 18.45 -3.19
C VAL A 273 1.91 19.44 -2.12
N GLU A 274 1.20 19.54 -1.00
CA GLU A 274 1.52 20.42 0.13
C GLU A 274 2.86 20.09 0.80
N ARG A 275 3.31 18.83 0.71
CA ARG A 275 4.58 18.37 1.29
C ARG A 275 5.71 18.24 0.27
N LYS A 276 5.45 18.51 -0.99
CA LYS A 276 6.41 18.35 -2.09
C LYS A 276 7.70 19.13 -1.85
N ASP A 277 7.58 20.41 -1.51
CA ASP A 277 8.74 21.30 -1.41
C ASP A 277 9.68 20.90 -0.26
N GLU A 278 9.16 20.41 0.87
CA GLU A 278 10.01 19.91 1.97
C GLU A 278 10.77 18.63 1.59
N VAL A 279 10.15 17.74 0.78
CA VAL A 279 10.82 16.54 0.30
C VAL A 279 11.89 16.90 -0.74
N ILE A 280 11.60 17.81 -1.68
CA ILE A 280 12.57 18.31 -2.65
C ILE A 280 13.77 18.93 -1.91
N ALA A 281 13.53 19.80 -0.94
CA ALA A 281 14.61 20.42 -0.16
C ALA A 281 15.49 19.37 0.56
N ALA A 282 14.89 18.29 1.09
CA ALA A 282 15.67 17.21 1.69
C ALA A 282 16.56 16.47 0.67
N MET A 283 16.09 16.28 -0.57
CA MET A 283 16.88 15.69 -1.65
C MET A 283 17.98 16.64 -2.13
N GLU A 284 17.68 17.92 -2.31
CA GLU A 284 18.65 18.96 -2.72
C GLU A 284 19.79 19.08 -1.70
N ALA A 285 19.49 18.96 -0.38
CA ALA A 285 20.49 18.92 0.66
C ALA A 285 21.47 17.74 0.54
N GLN A 286 21.11 16.69 -0.22
CA GLN A 286 21.98 15.55 -0.54
C GLN A 286 22.63 15.67 -1.93
N GLY A 287 22.53 16.82 -2.58
CA GLY A 287 23.16 17.08 -3.86
C GLY A 287 22.33 16.62 -5.08
N PHE A 288 21.03 16.43 -4.93
CA PHE A 288 20.15 16.17 -6.05
C PHE A 288 19.63 17.47 -6.67
N VAL A 289 19.26 17.40 -7.94
CA VAL A 289 18.56 18.47 -8.67
C VAL A 289 17.31 17.88 -9.32
N VAL A 290 16.22 18.63 -9.28
CA VAL A 290 14.96 18.24 -9.92
C VAL A 290 15.10 18.38 -11.44
N THR A 291 14.75 17.33 -12.17
CA THR A 291 14.76 17.33 -13.66
C THR A 291 13.36 17.24 -14.27
N ASP A 292 12.39 16.68 -13.55
CA ASP A 292 10.96 16.66 -13.91
C ASP A 292 10.13 16.60 -12.62
N CYS A 293 8.97 17.23 -12.64
CA CYS A 293 8.02 17.18 -11.53
C CYS A 293 6.62 17.15 -12.10
N ARG A 294 5.83 16.13 -11.71
CA ARG A 294 4.45 15.94 -12.17
C ARG A 294 3.50 15.91 -11.01
N GLU A 295 2.35 16.53 -11.21
CA GLU A 295 1.29 16.58 -10.20
C GLU A 295 -0.03 16.08 -10.80
N LYS A 296 -0.81 15.35 -10.01
CA LYS A 296 -2.13 14.89 -10.40
C LYS A 296 -2.98 14.62 -9.16
N GLU A 297 -4.19 15.20 -9.12
CA GLU A 297 -5.17 15.00 -8.05
C GLU A 297 -4.57 15.12 -6.65
N GLY A 298 -3.81 16.19 -6.39
CA GLY A 298 -3.21 16.47 -5.09
C GLY A 298 -1.93 15.67 -4.77
N TRP A 299 -1.43 14.84 -5.69
CA TRP A 299 -0.23 14.02 -5.53
C TRP A 299 0.88 14.46 -6.46
N ALA A 300 2.12 14.30 -6.01
CA ALA A 300 3.31 14.64 -6.77
C ALA A 300 4.24 13.44 -6.97
N ALA A 301 4.92 13.42 -8.11
CA ALA A 301 6.09 12.60 -8.38
C ALA A 301 7.22 13.49 -8.91
N VAL A 302 8.43 13.24 -8.44
CA VAL A 302 9.60 14.06 -8.73
C VAL A 302 10.70 13.17 -9.28
N LYS A 303 11.27 13.58 -10.43
CA LYS A 303 12.46 12.97 -11.03
C LYS A 303 13.67 13.85 -10.74
N LEU A 304 14.73 13.22 -10.22
CA LEU A 304 15.94 13.89 -9.76
C LEU A 304 17.17 13.21 -10.33
N LYS A 305 18.25 14.00 -10.44
CA LYS A 305 19.61 13.51 -10.74
C LYS A 305 20.58 14.11 -9.73
N GLN A 306 21.75 13.47 -9.56
CA GLN A 306 22.81 14.07 -8.77
C GLN A 306 23.34 15.31 -9.51
N ALA A 307 23.60 16.41 -8.77
CA ALA A 307 24.27 17.59 -9.31
C ALA A 307 25.67 17.22 -9.82
N GLU A 308 26.11 17.87 -10.90
CA GLU A 308 27.45 17.70 -11.49
C GLU A 308 28.57 18.11 -10.53
#